data_b108a0cce4de37f372ffc3815ca7d964
#
_entry.id   b108a0cce4de37f372ffc3815ca7d964
#
_cell.length_a   1.000
_cell.length_b   1.000
_cell.length_c   1.000
_cell.angle_alpha   90.00
_cell.angle_beta   90.00
_cell.angle_gamma   90.00
#
_symmetry.space_group_name_H-M   'P 1'
#
loop_
_entity.id
_entity.type
_entity.pdbx_description
1 polymer ?
#
loop_
_entity_poly.entity_id
_entity_poly.type
_entity_poly.pdbx_seq_one_letter_code
_entity_poly.pdbx_strand_id
1 'polypeptide(L)'
;MLGSNSVSDSDKNRKKQLWWQIPLLLFLILGTVLIVRQQHSMPYQNDKGFVFGTVYNITYQSNDNLKEEIEKELKAVDDEFSMFNENSTVSMFNRGEQSKFSNLFWEVYDLAVTVNAETQGAFDITVAPLVNAWGFGFKQESMPTKVQVDSLRRFVSMSLLEKKESEKVLLKKDQRVMLDFSAIAKGYGSDCVARMLRKHGIKNFMIEIGGEVVTQGISPNRIPWRIGVTKPTDDSLQTSQQLQTVLNVTDRAMATSGNYRNFYYEGGRKYAHTIDPRTGYPVQHSLLSATVLADECAMADAYATAFMVMGLDRAKDLLEHHKELMAYLIYADENGEYAVWCSPELEESER
;
A
#
# COMPACT_ATOMS: atom_id res chain seq x y z
N MET A 1 5.33 2.14 85.19
CA MET A 1 4.73 3.01 84.16
C MET A 1 4.59 2.23 82.89
N LEU A 2 3.39 1.76 82.61
CA LEU A 2 3.08 0.99 81.40
C LEU A 2 2.67 1.96 80.27
N GLY A 3 3.40 2.06 79.22
CA GLY A 3 3.07 2.87 78.04
C GLY A 3 2.09 2.10 77.14
N SER A 4 0.84 2.59 77.04
CA SER A 4 -0.13 2.08 76.09
C SER A 4 0.18 2.57 74.69
N ASN A 5 0.57 1.65 73.80
CA ASN A 5 0.67 1.93 72.36
C ASN A 5 -0.75 2.07 71.77
N SER A 6 -1.22 3.29 71.61
CA SER A 6 -2.42 3.60 70.81
C SER A 6 -2.07 3.53 69.35
N VAL A 7 -2.44 2.44 68.67
CA VAL A 7 -2.45 2.37 67.20
C VAL A 7 -3.47 3.40 66.72
N SER A 8 -2.99 4.39 65.93
CA SER A 8 -3.80 5.54 65.50
C SER A 8 -4.98 5.07 64.61
N ASP A 9 -6.15 5.70 64.75
CA ASP A 9 -7.35 5.43 63.93
C ASP A 9 -7.11 5.59 62.41
N SER A 10 -6.07 6.35 62.01
CA SER A 10 -5.62 6.46 60.61
C SER A 10 -5.11 5.14 60.05
N ASP A 11 -4.43 4.30 60.84
CA ASP A 11 -3.90 3.00 60.36
C ASP A 11 -5.03 1.95 60.22
N LYS A 12 -6.08 2.05 61.04
CA LYS A 12 -7.28 1.18 60.89
C LYS A 12 -8.08 1.50 59.63
N ASN A 13 -8.22 2.79 59.29
CA ASN A 13 -8.94 3.21 58.08
C ASN A 13 -8.15 2.87 56.81
N ARG A 14 -6.82 2.99 56.84
CA ARG A 14 -5.93 2.62 55.74
C ARG A 14 -5.97 1.09 55.48
N LYS A 15 -6.02 0.27 56.52
CA LYS A 15 -6.16 -1.18 56.40
C LYS A 15 -7.54 -1.58 55.87
N LYS A 16 -8.65 -0.92 56.31
CA LYS A 16 -9.98 -1.16 55.77
C LYS A 16 -10.10 -0.81 54.28
N GLN A 17 -9.49 0.29 53.86
CA GLN A 17 -9.45 0.71 52.45
C GLN A 17 -8.67 -0.27 51.57
N LEU A 18 -7.54 -0.79 52.08
CA LEU A 18 -6.73 -1.81 51.40
C LEU A 18 -7.50 -3.13 51.21
N TRP A 19 -8.33 -3.54 52.17
CA TRP A 19 -9.15 -4.75 52.07
C TRP A 19 -10.22 -4.70 50.96
N TRP A 20 -10.73 -3.54 50.62
CA TRP A 20 -11.66 -3.36 49.51
C TRP A 20 -10.97 -3.30 48.15
N GLN A 21 -9.71 -2.90 48.12
CA GLN A 21 -8.92 -2.81 46.90
C GLN A 21 -8.43 -4.20 46.43
N ILE A 22 -8.19 -5.13 47.33
CA ILE A 22 -7.73 -6.48 47.02
C ILE A 22 -8.75 -7.26 46.14
N PRO A 23 -10.04 -7.34 46.45
CA PRO A 23 -11.04 -8.00 45.61
C PRO A 23 -11.16 -7.35 44.22
N LEU A 24 -11.12 -6.02 44.17
CA LEU A 24 -11.15 -5.31 42.90
C LEU A 24 -9.93 -5.63 42.04
N LEU A 25 -8.73 -5.65 42.63
CA LEU A 25 -7.49 -6.00 41.92
C LEU A 25 -7.52 -7.45 41.42
N LEU A 26 -8.00 -8.40 42.26
CA LEU A 26 -8.17 -9.80 41.87
C LEU A 26 -9.19 -9.96 40.75
N PHE A 27 -10.29 -9.22 40.76
CA PHE A 27 -11.29 -9.21 39.69
C PHE A 27 -10.69 -8.67 38.38
N LEU A 28 -9.91 -7.58 38.44
CA LEU A 28 -9.21 -7.03 37.28
C LEU A 28 -8.17 -8.02 36.71
N ILE A 29 -7.38 -8.65 37.59
CA ILE A 29 -6.40 -9.67 37.17
C ILE A 29 -7.12 -10.86 36.53
N LEU A 30 -8.16 -11.38 37.14
CA LEU A 30 -8.94 -12.52 36.61
C LEU A 30 -9.56 -12.15 35.25
N GLY A 31 -10.18 -10.96 35.15
CA GLY A 31 -10.75 -10.45 33.93
C GLY A 31 -9.67 -10.32 32.80
N THR A 32 -8.52 -9.77 33.15
CA THR A 32 -7.39 -9.69 32.21
C THR A 32 -6.91 -11.07 31.75
N VAL A 33 -6.76 -12.03 32.71
CA VAL A 33 -6.34 -13.40 32.37
C VAL A 33 -7.37 -14.09 31.46
N LEU A 34 -8.66 -13.90 31.71
CA LEU A 34 -9.72 -14.47 30.85
C LEU A 34 -9.71 -13.86 29.45
N ILE A 35 -9.56 -12.55 29.33
CA ILE A 35 -9.44 -11.85 28.03
C ILE A 35 -8.21 -12.34 27.28
N VAL A 36 -7.05 -12.40 27.94
CA VAL A 36 -5.81 -12.88 27.33
C VAL A 36 -5.94 -14.34 26.88
N ARG A 37 -6.52 -15.21 27.71
CA ARG A 37 -6.79 -16.61 27.33
C ARG A 37 -7.73 -16.71 26.14
N GLN A 38 -8.79 -15.93 26.10
CA GLN A 38 -9.74 -15.91 24.99
C GLN A 38 -9.05 -15.47 23.68
N GLN A 39 -8.24 -14.42 23.72
CA GLN A 39 -7.46 -13.98 22.57
C GLN A 39 -6.42 -15.05 22.13
N HIS A 40 -5.80 -15.76 23.07
CA HIS A 40 -4.87 -16.84 22.78
C HIS A 40 -5.52 -18.08 22.15
N SER A 41 -6.79 -18.35 22.44
CA SER A 41 -7.53 -19.50 21.89
C SER A 41 -8.22 -19.22 20.57
N MET A 42 -8.34 -17.94 20.17
CA MET A 42 -8.97 -17.56 18.90
C MET A 42 -8.10 -17.99 17.72
N PRO A 43 -8.65 -18.73 16.74
CA PRO A 43 -7.88 -19.22 15.59
C PRO A 43 -7.53 -18.10 14.62
N TYR A 44 -6.51 -18.33 13.79
CA TYR A 44 -6.27 -17.53 12.59
C TYR A 44 -6.97 -18.18 11.42
N GLN A 45 -7.76 -17.40 10.69
CA GLN A 45 -8.33 -17.73 9.39
C GLN A 45 -7.34 -17.35 8.29
N ASN A 46 -7.42 -18.02 7.13
CA ASN A 46 -6.61 -17.67 5.97
C ASN A 46 -7.45 -17.80 4.72
N ASP A 47 -7.71 -16.67 4.05
CA ASP A 47 -8.48 -16.59 2.83
C ASP A 47 -7.59 -16.22 1.65
N LYS A 48 -7.79 -16.91 0.53
CA LYS A 48 -7.04 -16.71 -0.71
C LYS A 48 -7.99 -16.63 -1.88
N GLY A 49 -7.59 -15.87 -2.90
CA GLY A 49 -8.35 -15.73 -4.12
C GLY A 49 -7.60 -14.92 -5.16
N PHE A 50 -8.35 -14.41 -6.14
CA PHE A 50 -7.82 -13.63 -7.26
C PHE A 50 -8.62 -12.34 -7.41
N VAL A 51 -7.94 -11.19 -7.52
CA VAL A 51 -8.52 -9.86 -7.70
C VAL A 51 -7.49 -8.93 -8.35
N PHE A 52 -7.89 -7.90 -9.05
CA PHE A 52 -7.01 -6.90 -9.70
C PHE A 52 -5.93 -7.52 -10.61
N GLY A 53 -6.22 -8.67 -11.24
CA GLY A 53 -5.26 -9.37 -12.08
C GLY A 53 -4.15 -10.10 -11.31
N THR A 54 -4.27 -10.25 -9.98
CA THR A 54 -3.29 -10.91 -9.11
C THR A 54 -3.95 -11.76 -8.03
N VAL A 55 -3.14 -12.49 -7.25
CA VAL A 55 -3.61 -13.25 -6.09
C VAL A 55 -3.66 -12.38 -4.85
N TYR A 56 -4.59 -12.69 -3.93
CA TYR A 56 -4.58 -12.19 -2.57
C TYR A 56 -4.42 -13.33 -1.56
N ASN A 57 -3.83 -13.00 -0.41
CA ASN A 57 -3.66 -13.89 0.73
C ASN A 57 -3.88 -13.07 2.02
N ILE A 58 -4.98 -13.35 2.73
CA ILE A 58 -5.40 -12.59 3.89
C ILE A 58 -5.46 -13.52 5.10
N THR A 59 -4.68 -13.22 6.13
CA THR A 59 -4.64 -13.94 7.40
C THR A 59 -5.15 -13.03 8.51
N TYR A 60 -6.15 -13.47 9.29
CA TYR A 60 -6.74 -12.68 10.36
C TYR A 60 -7.18 -13.57 11.52
N GLN A 61 -7.10 -13.05 12.75
CA GLN A 61 -7.49 -13.79 13.95
C GLN A 61 -8.97 -13.57 14.27
N SER A 62 -9.80 -14.58 13.99
CA SER A 62 -11.25 -14.55 14.22
C SER A 62 -11.84 -15.94 14.38
N ASN A 63 -12.95 -16.04 15.13
CA ASN A 63 -13.81 -17.21 15.12
C ASN A 63 -14.72 -17.26 13.89
N ASP A 64 -15.02 -16.11 13.31
CA ASP A 64 -15.90 -15.96 12.16
C ASP A 64 -15.08 -16.01 10.85
N ASN A 65 -15.68 -16.58 9.82
CA ASN A 65 -15.14 -16.52 8.47
C ASN A 65 -15.70 -15.28 7.79
N LEU A 66 -14.82 -14.36 7.37
CA LEU A 66 -15.16 -13.08 6.76
C LEU A 66 -14.88 -13.05 5.25
N LYS A 67 -14.74 -14.21 4.62
CA LYS A 67 -14.37 -14.30 3.20
C LYS A 67 -15.34 -13.55 2.28
N GLU A 68 -16.63 -13.68 2.50
CA GLU A 68 -17.66 -13.02 1.67
C GLU A 68 -17.58 -11.49 1.78
N GLU A 69 -17.34 -10.98 3.00
CA GLU A 69 -17.15 -9.55 3.22
C GLU A 69 -15.85 -9.04 2.60
N ILE A 70 -14.75 -9.82 2.71
CA ILE A 70 -13.48 -9.51 2.05
C ILE A 70 -13.68 -9.41 0.53
N GLU A 71 -14.29 -10.42 -0.08
CA GLU A 71 -14.54 -10.45 -1.54
C GLU A 71 -15.46 -9.30 -1.98
N LYS A 72 -16.41 -8.92 -1.16
CA LYS A 72 -17.31 -7.77 -1.42
C LYS A 72 -16.55 -6.44 -1.42
N GLU A 73 -15.66 -6.20 -0.44
CA GLU A 73 -14.83 -4.99 -0.42
C GLU A 73 -13.88 -4.94 -1.62
N LEU A 74 -13.22 -6.05 -1.93
CA LEU A 74 -12.31 -6.13 -3.08
C LEU A 74 -13.06 -5.92 -4.41
N LYS A 75 -14.26 -6.51 -4.55
CA LYS A 75 -15.09 -6.31 -5.73
C LYS A 75 -15.51 -4.85 -5.89
N ALA A 76 -15.86 -4.15 -4.82
CA ALA A 76 -16.24 -2.74 -4.89
C ALA A 76 -15.08 -1.87 -5.43
N VAL A 77 -13.84 -2.17 -5.04
CA VAL A 77 -12.64 -1.50 -5.56
C VAL A 77 -12.40 -1.84 -7.04
N ASP A 78 -12.57 -3.11 -7.44
CA ASP A 78 -12.43 -3.54 -8.84
C ASP A 78 -13.49 -2.88 -9.74
N ASP A 79 -14.73 -2.85 -9.29
CA ASP A 79 -15.85 -2.21 -10.02
C ASP A 79 -15.64 -0.68 -10.16
N GLU A 80 -14.87 -0.06 -9.29
CA GLU A 80 -14.58 1.37 -9.39
C GLU A 80 -13.35 1.65 -10.29
N PHE A 81 -12.22 0.94 -10.09
CA PHE A 81 -10.91 1.35 -10.60
C PHE A 81 -10.33 0.51 -11.73
N SER A 82 -10.80 -0.73 -11.93
CA SER A 82 -10.18 -1.65 -12.88
C SER A 82 -10.33 -1.17 -14.32
N MET A 83 -9.22 -0.97 -15.02
CA MET A 83 -9.22 -0.69 -16.47
C MET A 83 -9.56 -1.92 -17.31
N PHE A 84 -9.40 -3.12 -16.73
CA PHE A 84 -9.67 -4.40 -17.42
C PHE A 84 -11.12 -4.87 -17.26
N ASN A 85 -11.87 -4.28 -16.31
CA ASN A 85 -13.30 -4.44 -16.18
C ASN A 85 -14.02 -3.36 -17.02
N GLU A 86 -14.58 -3.75 -18.14
CA GLU A 86 -15.26 -2.81 -19.05
C GLU A 86 -16.43 -2.04 -18.39
N ASN A 87 -17.00 -2.60 -17.33
CA ASN A 87 -18.11 -2.00 -16.57
C ASN A 87 -17.65 -1.21 -15.35
N SER A 88 -16.34 -1.08 -15.10
CA SER A 88 -15.84 -0.26 -14.00
C SER A 88 -16.13 1.23 -14.26
N THR A 89 -16.26 1.98 -13.16
CA THR A 89 -16.48 3.43 -13.23
C THR A 89 -15.36 4.13 -14.02
N VAL A 90 -14.09 3.73 -13.81
CA VAL A 90 -12.94 4.30 -14.54
C VAL A 90 -12.98 3.91 -16.02
N SER A 91 -13.32 2.68 -16.38
CA SER A 91 -13.44 2.27 -17.78
C SER A 91 -14.55 3.03 -18.49
N MET A 92 -15.73 3.21 -17.87
CA MET A 92 -16.81 4.02 -18.41
C MET A 92 -16.43 5.50 -18.57
N PHE A 93 -15.70 6.07 -17.57
CA PHE A 93 -15.16 7.43 -17.69
C PHE A 93 -14.17 7.55 -18.84
N ASN A 94 -13.29 6.58 -19.02
CA ASN A 94 -12.32 6.57 -20.10
C ASN A 94 -13.00 6.59 -21.48
N ARG A 95 -14.15 5.94 -21.61
CA ARG A 95 -14.99 5.98 -22.85
C ARG A 95 -15.91 7.21 -22.95
N GLY A 96 -15.97 8.05 -21.91
CA GLY A 96 -16.85 9.23 -21.88
C GLY A 96 -18.30 8.95 -21.52
N GLU A 97 -18.60 7.78 -20.97
CA GLU A 97 -19.94 7.33 -20.59
C GLU A 97 -20.32 7.71 -19.14
N GLN A 98 -19.32 7.94 -18.29
CA GLN A 98 -19.48 8.25 -16.87
C GLN A 98 -18.70 9.50 -16.49
N SER A 99 -19.26 10.31 -15.59
CA SER A 99 -18.58 11.49 -15.03
C SER A 99 -18.87 11.71 -13.54
N LYS A 100 -19.87 11.01 -12.97
CA LYS A 100 -20.17 11.02 -11.54
C LYS A 100 -19.51 9.85 -10.84
N PHE A 101 -18.95 10.12 -9.68
CA PHE A 101 -18.13 9.14 -8.95
C PHE A 101 -18.59 8.96 -7.52
N SER A 102 -18.28 7.78 -6.95
CA SER A 102 -18.52 7.42 -5.56
C SER A 102 -17.58 8.17 -4.60
N ASN A 103 -17.86 8.09 -3.29
CA ASN A 103 -16.92 8.60 -2.28
C ASN A 103 -15.59 7.84 -2.30
N LEU A 104 -15.63 6.55 -2.60
CA LEU A 104 -14.46 5.69 -2.72
C LEU A 104 -13.50 6.19 -3.82
N PHE A 105 -14.04 6.59 -4.96
CA PHE A 105 -13.25 7.21 -6.03
C PHE A 105 -12.57 8.50 -5.56
N TRP A 106 -13.31 9.38 -4.89
CA TRP A 106 -12.76 10.67 -4.48
C TRP A 106 -11.66 10.55 -3.44
N GLU A 107 -11.76 9.58 -2.54
CA GLU A 107 -10.70 9.29 -1.57
C GLU A 107 -9.37 8.98 -2.27
N VAL A 108 -9.39 8.09 -3.27
CA VAL A 108 -8.19 7.73 -4.04
C VAL A 108 -7.75 8.84 -4.98
N TYR A 109 -8.68 9.56 -5.60
CA TYR A 109 -8.38 10.67 -6.48
C TYR A 109 -7.67 11.80 -5.73
N ASP A 110 -8.15 12.17 -4.55
CA ASP A 110 -7.55 13.25 -3.74
C ASP A 110 -6.14 12.85 -3.24
N LEU A 111 -5.93 11.57 -2.88
CA LEU A 111 -4.59 11.05 -2.61
C LEU A 111 -3.70 11.12 -3.87
N ALA A 112 -4.21 10.73 -5.03
CA ALA A 112 -3.47 10.81 -6.29
C ALA A 112 -3.08 12.24 -6.65
N VAL A 113 -3.94 13.23 -6.39
CA VAL A 113 -3.64 14.67 -6.56
C VAL A 113 -2.49 15.09 -5.65
N THR A 114 -2.52 14.68 -4.39
CA THR A 114 -1.48 14.98 -3.40
C THR A 114 -0.13 14.41 -3.85
N VAL A 115 -0.08 13.12 -4.15
CA VAL A 115 1.17 12.45 -4.59
C VAL A 115 1.67 13.03 -5.92
N ASN A 116 0.78 13.36 -6.86
CA ASN A 116 1.15 14.04 -8.11
C ASN A 116 1.87 15.37 -7.85
N ALA A 117 1.31 16.19 -6.95
CA ALA A 117 1.88 17.50 -6.62
C ALA A 117 3.25 17.37 -5.94
N GLU A 118 3.38 16.51 -4.94
CA GLU A 118 4.61 16.30 -4.16
C GLU A 118 5.74 15.68 -5.00
N THR A 119 5.38 14.79 -5.94
CA THR A 119 6.34 14.14 -6.85
C THR A 119 6.59 14.93 -8.14
N GLN A 120 6.02 16.14 -8.27
CA GLN A 120 6.14 17.01 -9.45
C GLN A 120 5.74 16.29 -10.74
N GLY A 121 4.62 15.57 -10.69
CA GLY A 121 4.06 14.83 -11.82
C GLY A 121 4.78 13.52 -12.16
N ALA A 122 5.67 13.01 -11.30
CA ALA A 122 6.24 11.67 -11.49
C ALA A 122 5.19 10.57 -11.27
N PHE A 123 4.26 10.77 -10.35
CA PHE A 123 3.03 10.01 -10.25
C PHE A 123 1.90 10.75 -10.95
N ASP A 124 1.27 10.13 -11.95
CA ASP A 124 0.16 10.74 -12.69
C ASP A 124 -0.83 9.69 -13.16
N ILE A 125 -2.04 9.71 -12.62
CA ILE A 125 -3.11 8.76 -12.97
C ILE A 125 -3.66 8.95 -14.39
N THR A 126 -3.21 9.95 -15.13
CA THR A 126 -3.60 10.15 -16.54
C THR A 126 -2.63 9.48 -17.53
N VAL A 127 -1.67 8.70 -17.03
CA VAL A 127 -0.58 8.08 -17.83
C VAL A 127 -1.05 6.99 -18.79
N ALA A 128 -2.29 6.51 -18.69
CA ALA A 128 -2.83 5.39 -19.47
C ALA A 128 -2.55 5.44 -20.99
N PRO A 129 -2.68 6.58 -21.71
CA PRO A 129 -2.37 6.64 -23.14
C PRO A 129 -0.93 6.25 -23.47
N LEU A 130 0.02 6.61 -22.62
CA LEU A 130 1.42 6.26 -22.77
C LEU A 130 1.69 4.80 -22.41
N VAL A 131 1.14 4.31 -21.31
CA VAL A 131 1.26 2.90 -20.88
C VAL A 131 0.74 1.96 -21.97
N ASN A 132 -0.41 2.30 -22.56
CA ASN A 132 -0.98 1.55 -23.69
C ASN A 132 -0.06 1.58 -24.92
N ALA A 133 0.47 2.75 -25.27
CA ALA A 133 1.35 2.91 -26.43
C ALA A 133 2.63 2.10 -26.32
N TRP A 134 3.18 1.96 -25.11
CA TRP A 134 4.37 1.14 -24.84
C TRP A 134 4.05 -0.36 -24.65
N GLY A 135 2.78 -0.78 -24.79
CA GLY A 135 2.38 -2.19 -24.74
C GLY A 135 2.26 -2.79 -23.34
N PHE A 136 2.29 -1.98 -22.30
CA PHE A 136 2.13 -2.44 -20.90
C PHE A 136 0.69 -2.42 -20.41
N GLY A 137 -0.24 -1.80 -21.17
CA GLY A 137 -1.68 -1.86 -20.94
C GLY A 137 -2.38 -2.85 -21.88
N PHE A 138 -3.24 -2.34 -22.77
CA PHE A 138 -3.82 -3.13 -23.85
C PHE A 138 -2.74 -3.41 -24.91
N LYS A 139 -2.62 -4.69 -25.35
CA LYS A 139 -1.57 -5.13 -26.28
C LYS A 139 -1.47 -4.23 -27.51
N GLN A 140 -0.25 -3.79 -27.81
CA GLN A 140 0.12 -3.07 -29.03
C GLN A 140 1.13 -3.88 -29.84
N GLU A 141 1.04 -3.86 -31.17
CA GLU A 141 1.87 -4.71 -32.03
C GLU A 141 3.26 -4.11 -32.34
N SER A 142 3.48 -2.81 -32.07
CA SER A 142 4.76 -2.13 -32.36
C SER A 142 5.07 -1.02 -31.36
N MET A 143 6.36 -0.74 -31.19
CA MET A 143 6.83 0.36 -30.34
C MET A 143 6.36 1.73 -30.88
N PRO A 144 5.99 2.68 -30.00
CA PRO A 144 5.56 3.99 -30.44
C PRO A 144 6.75 4.79 -31.00
N THR A 145 6.51 5.49 -32.10
CA THR A 145 7.45 6.46 -32.63
C THR A 145 7.53 7.71 -31.75
N LYS A 146 8.62 8.46 -31.85
CA LYS A 146 8.76 9.73 -31.13
C LYS A 146 7.58 10.67 -31.36
N VAL A 147 7.08 10.76 -32.58
CA VAL A 147 5.92 11.61 -32.93
C VAL A 147 4.65 11.16 -32.23
N GLN A 148 4.44 9.86 -32.11
CA GLN A 148 3.31 9.30 -31.36
C GLN A 148 3.43 9.61 -29.86
N VAL A 149 4.62 9.39 -29.26
CA VAL A 149 4.86 9.72 -27.84
C VAL A 149 4.61 11.21 -27.57
N ASP A 150 5.21 12.11 -28.39
CA ASP A 150 5.03 13.56 -28.26
C ASP A 150 3.56 14.00 -28.43
N SER A 151 2.80 13.29 -29.26
CA SER A 151 1.36 13.52 -29.40
C SER A 151 0.58 13.06 -28.17
N LEU A 152 0.85 11.85 -27.67
CA LEU A 152 0.13 11.26 -26.52
C LEU A 152 0.39 12.05 -25.23
N ARG A 153 1.60 12.53 -25.00
CA ARG A 153 1.95 13.37 -23.84
C ARG A 153 1.03 14.58 -23.66
N ARG A 154 0.44 15.10 -24.74
CA ARG A 154 -0.49 16.24 -24.65
C ARG A 154 -1.77 15.93 -23.89
N PHE A 155 -2.08 14.65 -23.70
CA PHE A 155 -3.27 14.15 -23.00
C PHE A 155 -2.94 13.55 -21.63
N VAL A 156 -1.69 13.69 -21.19
CA VAL A 156 -1.18 13.17 -19.92
C VAL A 156 -0.82 14.35 -19.03
N SER A 157 -1.75 14.73 -18.18
CA SER A 157 -1.58 15.68 -17.08
C SER A 157 -2.85 15.73 -16.23
N MET A 158 -2.73 15.66 -14.93
CA MET A 158 -3.87 15.87 -14.02
C MET A 158 -4.48 17.27 -14.16
N SER A 159 -3.76 18.26 -14.71
CA SER A 159 -4.30 19.59 -15.01
C SER A 159 -5.37 19.61 -16.09
N LEU A 160 -5.51 18.52 -16.85
CA LEU A 160 -6.56 18.31 -17.86
C LEU A 160 -7.86 17.76 -17.27
N LEU A 161 -7.89 17.54 -15.97
CA LEU A 161 -9.08 17.14 -15.21
C LEU A 161 -9.64 18.35 -14.44
N GLU A 162 -10.94 18.45 -14.37
CA GLU A 162 -11.65 19.46 -13.59
C GLU A 162 -12.60 18.80 -12.61
N LYS A 163 -12.27 18.89 -11.31
CA LYS A 163 -13.12 18.40 -10.22
C LYS A 163 -14.21 19.39 -9.92
N LYS A 164 -15.47 18.97 -10.07
CA LYS A 164 -16.66 19.71 -9.59
C LYS A 164 -17.16 19.07 -8.32
N GLU A 165 -16.65 19.55 -7.21
CA GLU A 165 -16.80 18.92 -5.89
C GLU A 165 -18.26 18.82 -5.43
N SER A 166 -19.04 19.91 -5.58
CA SER A 166 -20.46 19.95 -5.19
C SER A 166 -21.34 18.94 -5.96
N GLU A 167 -20.95 18.59 -7.17
CA GLU A 167 -21.71 17.69 -8.05
C GLU A 167 -21.16 16.25 -8.04
N LYS A 168 -19.99 16.04 -7.41
CA LYS A 168 -19.19 14.79 -7.47
C LYS A 168 -18.91 14.37 -8.91
N VAL A 169 -18.56 15.33 -9.76
CA VAL A 169 -18.30 15.15 -11.19
C VAL A 169 -16.83 15.45 -11.48
N LEU A 170 -16.20 14.60 -12.28
CA LEU A 170 -14.91 14.85 -12.91
C LEU A 170 -15.11 15.07 -14.40
N LEU A 171 -14.58 16.17 -14.92
CA LEU A 171 -14.66 16.51 -16.33
C LEU A 171 -13.28 16.44 -16.97
N LYS A 172 -13.23 16.00 -18.23
CA LYS A 172 -12.05 16.03 -19.08
C LYS A 172 -12.04 17.33 -19.89
N LYS A 173 -10.96 18.08 -19.85
CA LYS A 173 -10.72 19.22 -20.76
C LYS A 173 -10.39 18.75 -22.19
N ASP A 174 -9.92 17.52 -22.33
CA ASP A 174 -9.69 16.82 -23.60
C ASP A 174 -10.23 15.39 -23.48
N GLN A 175 -11.08 14.96 -24.41
CA GLN A 175 -11.73 13.64 -24.36
C GLN A 175 -10.75 12.45 -24.46
N ARG A 176 -9.51 12.70 -24.90
CA ARG A 176 -8.45 11.70 -25.01
C ARG A 176 -7.74 11.38 -23.69
N VAL A 177 -7.99 12.19 -22.64
CA VAL A 177 -7.48 11.88 -21.29
C VAL A 177 -8.09 10.57 -20.81
N MET A 178 -7.23 9.68 -20.31
CA MET A 178 -7.63 8.38 -19.75
C MET A 178 -7.01 8.22 -18.36
N LEU A 179 -7.79 7.68 -17.42
CA LEU A 179 -7.34 7.39 -16.06
C LEU A 179 -6.80 5.97 -15.95
N ASP A 180 -5.76 5.82 -15.16
CA ASP A 180 -5.17 4.56 -14.74
C ASP A 180 -4.80 4.62 -13.25
N PHE A 181 -5.46 3.81 -12.46
CA PHE A 181 -5.24 3.70 -11.02
C PHE A 181 -4.44 2.46 -10.62
N SER A 182 -3.83 1.75 -11.56
CA SER A 182 -3.12 0.49 -11.28
C SER A 182 -1.93 0.63 -10.30
N ALA A 183 -1.41 1.85 -10.17
CA ALA A 183 -0.30 2.20 -9.28
C ALA A 183 -0.75 2.66 -7.86
N ILE A 184 -2.03 2.50 -7.51
CA ILE A 184 -2.59 2.90 -6.21
C ILE A 184 -3.77 2.01 -5.78
N ALA A 185 -4.47 1.39 -6.74
CA ALA A 185 -5.72 0.67 -6.47
C ALA A 185 -5.52 -0.62 -5.66
N LYS A 186 -4.38 -1.31 -5.82
CA LYS A 186 -4.07 -2.53 -5.05
C LYS A 186 -3.83 -2.19 -3.57
N GLY A 187 -3.04 -1.16 -3.32
CA GLY A 187 -2.85 -0.61 -1.98
C GLY A 187 -4.17 -0.20 -1.35
N TYR A 188 -5.01 0.52 -2.08
CA TYR A 188 -6.31 0.95 -1.60
C TYR A 188 -7.27 -0.22 -1.31
N GLY A 189 -7.25 -1.28 -2.14
CA GLY A 189 -7.99 -2.51 -1.88
C GLY A 189 -7.57 -3.16 -0.56
N SER A 190 -6.27 -3.19 -0.27
CA SER A 190 -5.73 -3.67 1.00
C SER A 190 -6.21 -2.81 2.18
N ASP A 191 -6.25 -1.48 2.02
CA ASP A 191 -6.77 -0.57 3.05
C ASP A 191 -8.27 -0.74 3.29
N CYS A 192 -9.08 -0.97 2.25
CA CYS A 192 -10.52 -1.25 2.38
C CYS A 192 -10.76 -2.50 3.23
N VAL A 193 -10.06 -3.59 2.93
CA VAL A 193 -10.14 -4.82 3.73
C VAL A 193 -9.66 -4.59 5.16
N ALA A 194 -8.56 -3.85 5.37
CA ALA A 194 -8.06 -3.52 6.71
C ALA A 194 -9.09 -2.73 7.51
N ARG A 195 -9.73 -1.73 6.91
CA ARG A 195 -10.82 -0.96 7.53
C ARG A 195 -12.02 -1.84 7.90
N MET A 196 -12.39 -2.78 7.03
CA MET A 196 -13.46 -3.74 7.28
C MET A 196 -13.10 -4.66 8.46
N LEU A 197 -11.91 -5.27 8.47
CA LEU A 197 -11.45 -6.12 9.58
C LEU A 197 -11.42 -5.37 10.92
N ARG A 198 -10.95 -4.10 10.93
CA ARG A 198 -10.97 -3.23 12.11
C ARG A 198 -12.41 -2.98 12.63
N LYS A 199 -13.38 -2.79 11.73
CA LYS A 199 -14.80 -2.62 12.08
C LYS A 199 -15.37 -3.89 12.74
N HIS A 200 -14.91 -5.08 12.36
CA HIS A 200 -15.22 -6.35 13.00
C HIS A 200 -14.45 -6.57 14.33
N GLY A 201 -13.65 -5.60 14.77
CA GLY A 201 -12.87 -5.68 16.01
C GLY A 201 -11.64 -6.60 15.91
N ILE A 202 -11.26 -7.02 14.69
CA ILE A 202 -10.06 -7.83 14.44
C ILE A 202 -8.82 -6.98 14.71
N LYS A 203 -7.91 -7.49 15.53
CA LYS A 203 -6.70 -6.77 15.96
C LYS A 203 -5.42 -7.36 15.41
N ASN A 204 -5.47 -8.58 14.90
CA ASN A 204 -4.29 -9.27 14.39
C ASN A 204 -4.60 -9.78 12.98
N PHE A 205 -3.97 -9.18 11.98
CA PHE A 205 -4.14 -9.57 10.58
C PHE A 205 -2.95 -9.16 9.72
N MET A 206 -2.82 -9.85 8.60
CA MET A 206 -1.99 -9.50 7.46
C MET A 206 -2.83 -9.66 6.20
N ILE A 207 -2.87 -8.63 5.39
CA ILE A 207 -3.49 -8.57 4.07
C ILE A 207 -2.35 -8.45 3.07
N GLU A 208 -2.36 -9.30 2.04
CA GLU A 208 -1.44 -9.23 0.91
C GLU A 208 -2.23 -9.32 -0.38
N ILE A 209 -2.08 -8.34 -1.27
CA ILE A 209 -2.71 -8.30 -2.60
C ILE A 209 -1.65 -7.95 -3.64
N GLY A 210 -1.12 -8.98 -4.34
CA GLY A 210 -0.13 -8.76 -5.40
C GLY A 210 1.23 -8.20 -4.95
N GLY A 211 1.51 -8.26 -3.64
CA GLY A 211 2.72 -7.73 -3.02
C GLY A 211 2.50 -6.46 -2.19
N GLU A 212 1.34 -5.84 -2.27
CA GLU A 212 0.89 -4.76 -1.40
C GLU A 212 0.37 -5.35 -0.10
N VAL A 213 0.93 -4.91 1.04
CA VAL A 213 0.71 -5.53 2.35
C VAL A 213 0.20 -4.53 3.36
N VAL A 214 -0.80 -4.93 4.15
CA VAL A 214 -1.20 -4.22 5.39
C VAL A 214 -1.13 -5.19 6.55
N THR A 215 -0.46 -4.79 7.62
CA THR A 215 -0.37 -5.60 8.83
C THR A 215 -0.95 -4.87 10.04
N GLN A 216 -1.45 -5.66 10.98
CA GLN A 216 -1.81 -5.16 12.31
C GLN A 216 -1.58 -6.24 13.37
N GLY A 217 -1.08 -5.79 14.54
CA GLY A 217 -0.86 -6.66 15.70
C GLY A 217 0.20 -7.73 15.42
N ILE A 218 -0.06 -8.96 15.82
CA ILE A 218 0.91 -10.06 15.81
C ILE A 218 0.52 -11.20 14.86
N SER A 219 1.53 -11.91 14.36
CA SER A 219 1.36 -13.09 13.51
C SER A 219 0.84 -14.31 14.30
N PRO A 220 0.45 -15.40 13.63
CA PRO A 220 0.09 -16.67 14.28
C PRO A 220 1.20 -17.21 15.22
N ASN A 221 2.46 -16.90 14.94
CA ASN A 221 3.62 -17.28 15.75
C ASN A 221 3.86 -16.37 16.96
N ARG A 222 2.98 -15.40 17.22
CA ARG A 222 3.07 -14.44 18.33
C ARG A 222 4.28 -13.51 18.29
N ILE A 223 4.77 -13.23 17.10
CA ILE A 223 5.86 -12.29 16.83
C ILE A 223 5.36 -11.23 15.82
N PRO A 224 6.06 -10.10 15.63
CA PRO A 224 5.79 -9.16 14.56
C PRO A 224 5.64 -9.86 13.20
N TRP A 225 4.83 -9.28 12.32
CA TRP A 225 4.72 -9.75 10.95
C TRP A 225 6.04 -9.54 10.21
N ARG A 226 6.49 -10.59 9.52
CA ARG A 226 7.77 -10.59 8.79
C ARG A 226 7.50 -10.68 7.30
N ILE A 227 7.86 -9.63 6.58
CA ILE A 227 7.59 -9.49 5.15
C ILE A 227 8.90 -9.52 4.38
N GLY A 228 8.98 -10.42 3.40
CA GLY A 228 10.16 -10.56 2.54
C GLY A 228 10.19 -9.50 1.45
N VAL A 229 11.33 -8.83 1.28
CA VAL A 229 11.65 -8.01 0.12
C VAL A 229 12.42 -8.86 -0.86
N THR A 230 11.91 -9.03 -2.09
CA THR A 230 12.53 -9.85 -3.12
C THR A 230 13.71 -9.15 -3.78
N LYS A 231 14.76 -9.90 -4.11
CA LYS A 231 15.89 -9.42 -4.88
C LYS A 231 15.44 -9.13 -6.32
N PRO A 232 15.78 -7.97 -6.91
CA PRO A 232 15.45 -7.65 -8.30
C PRO A 232 16.31 -8.49 -9.25
N THR A 233 15.81 -9.65 -9.66
CA THR A 233 16.44 -10.51 -10.66
C THR A 233 15.69 -10.39 -11.97
N ASP A 234 16.39 -10.39 -13.11
CA ASP A 234 15.81 -10.37 -14.46
C ASP A 234 15.15 -11.73 -14.83
N ASP A 235 14.46 -12.32 -13.86
CA ASP A 235 13.71 -13.57 -14.03
C ASP A 235 12.24 -13.26 -14.31
N SER A 236 11.90 -13.04 -15.58
CA SER A 236 10.52 -12.76 -16.01
C SER A 236 9.54 -13.91 -15.72
N LEU A 237 10.05 -15.12 -15.48
CA LEU A 237 9.24 -16.30 -15.14
C LEU A 237 9.05 -16.48 -13.63
N GLN A 238 9.67 -15.63 -12.80
CA GLN A 238 9.60 -15.66 -11.33
C GLN A 238 9.94 -17.05 -10.72
N THR A 239 10.83 -17.79 -11.38
CA THR A 239 11.21 -19.16 -10.99
C THR A 239 12.13 -19.19 -9.77
N SER A 240 12.82 -18.09 -9.47
CA SER A 240 13.68 -17.95 -8.29
C SER A 240 13.39 -16.65 -7.52
N GLN A 241 12.46 -16.71 -6.55
CA GLN A 241 12.24 -15.60 -5.62
C GLN A 241 13.31 -15.63 -4.52
N GLN A 242 14.49 -15.10 -4.83
CA GLN A 242 15.50 -14.90 -3.79
C GLN A 242 15.11 -13.68 -2.93
N LEU A 243 15.11 -13.88 -1.61
CA LEU A 243 14.91 -12.78 -0.68
C LEU A 243 16.17 -11.91 -0.60
N GLN A 244 15.98 -10.61 -0.68
CA GLN A 244 17.02 -9.62 -0.39
C GLN A 244 17.14 -9.41 1.12
N THR A 245 15.99 -9.20 1.78
CA THR A 245 15.89 -9.00 3.22
C THR A 245 14.49 -9.39 3.72
N VAL A 246 14.31 -9.38 5.03
CA VAL A 246 13.03 -9.56 5.71
C VAL A 246 12.84 -8.40 6.68
N LEU A 247 11.78 -7.63 6.48
CA LEU A 247 11.41 -6.52 7.34
C LEU A 247 10.39 -6.96 8.40
N ASN A 248 10.52 -6.43 9.61
CA ASN A 248 9.52 -6.58 10.66
C ASN A 248 8.47 -5.48 10.50
N VAL A 249 7.34 -5.81 9.86
CA VAL A 249 6.27 -4.86 9.61
C VAL A 249 5.12 -5.15 10.58
N THR A 250 4.79 -4.18 11.43
CA THR A 250 3.65 -4.28 12.37
C THR A 250 2.96 -2.93 12.43
N ASP A 251 1.62 -2.95 12.39
CA ASP A 251 0.76 -1.75 12.37
C ASP A 251 1.14 -0.75 11.26
N ARG A 252 1.59 -1.28 10.12
CA ARG A 252 2.04 -0.53 8.94
C ARG A 252 1.55 -1.17 7.66
N ALA A 253 1.55 -0.37 6.61
CA ALA A 253 1.40 -0.82 5.25
C ALA A 253 2.74 -0.79 4.50
N MET A 254 2.87 -1.65 3.48
CA MET A 254 4.07 -1.76 2.65
C MET A 254 3.67 -2.06 1.21
N ALA A 255 4.29 -1.39 0.26
CA ALA A 255 4.17 -1.70 -1.16
C ALA A 255 5.53 -1.70 -1.84
N THR A 256 5.67 -2.49 -2.90
CA THR A 256 6.93 -2.59 -3.67
C THR A 256 6.69 -2.47 -5.15
N SER A 257 7.27 -1.46 -5.76
CA SER A 257 7.39 -1.29 -7.22
C SER A 257 8.80 -1.65 -7.71
N GLY A 258 8.90 -2.22 -8.90
CA GLY A 258 10.20 -2.59 -9.45
C GLY A 258 10.18 -2.89 -10.95
N ASN A 259 11.27 -2.53 -11.64
CA ASN A 259 11.43 -2.65 -13.08
C ASN A 259 11.90 -4.05 -13.56
N TYR A 260 11.92 -5.03 -12.66
CA TYR A 260 12.37 -6.40 -12.93
C TYR A 260 11.21 -7.40 -13.13
N ARG A 261 9.97 -7.00 -12.78
CA ARG A 261 8.79 -7.89 -12.86
C ARG A 261 8.11 -7.87 -14.23
N ASN A 262 8.04 -6.69 -14.85
CA ASN A 262 7.33 -6.48 -16.11
C ASN A 262 8.20 -5.62 -17.05
N PHE A 263 8.84 -6.26 -18.01
CA PHE A 263 9.74 -5.64 -18.99
C PHE A 263 9.80 -6.48 -20.26
N TYR A 264 10.29 -5.90 -21.33
CA TYR A 264 10.66 -6.62 -22.54
C TYR A 264 11.97 -6.08 -23.12
N TYR A 265 12.60 -6.85 -23.99
CA TYR A 265 13.79 -6.45 -24.74
C TYR A 265 13.43 -6.16 -26.19
N GLU A 266 13.89 -5.03 -26.72
CA GLU A 266 13.77 -4.65 -28.13
C GLU A 266 15.09 -4.03 -28.58
N GLY A 267 15.67 -4.56 -29.67
CA GLY A 267 16.97 -4.09 -30.19
C GLY A 267 18.12 -4.19 -29.19
N GLY A 268 18.09 -5.14 -28.24
CA GLY A 268 19.09 -5.31 -27.18
C GLY A 268 18.94 -4.33 -26.01
N ARG A 269 17.92 -3.48 -26.01
CA ARG A 269 17.61 -2.55 -24.90
C ARG A 269 16.44 -3.05 -24.09
N LYS A 270 16.55 -2.96 -22.74
CA LYS A 270 15.49 -3.27 -21.81
C LYS A 270 14.51 -2.10 -21.69
N TYR A 271 13.21 -2.40 -21.77
CA TYR A 271 12.12 -1.46 -21.57
C TYR A 271 11.27 -1.94 -20.40
N ALA A 272 11.27 -1.18 -19.32
CA ALA A 272 10.47 -1.45 -18.14
C ALA A 272 9.07 -0.85 -18.27
N HIS A 273 8.10 -1.42 -17.57
CA HIS A 273 6.71 -0.96 -17.59
C HIS A 273 6.48 0.41 -16.92
N THR A 274 7.46 0.89 -16.15
CA THR A 274 7.38 2.20 -15.49
C THR A 274 7.66 3.30 -16.53
N ILE A 275 6.61 4.07 -16.85
CA ILE A 275 6.68 5.18 -17.80
C ILE A 275 6.75 6.49 -17.02
N ASP A 276 7.68 7.38 -17.39
CA ASP A 276 7.69 8.75 -16.86
C ASP A 276 6.63 9.60 -17.60
N PRO A 277 5.55 10.04 -16.92
CA PRO A 277 4.49 10.83 -17.55
C PRO A 277 4.99 12.13 -18.17
N ARG A 278 6.07 12.71 -17.64
CA ARG A 278 6.65 14.00 -18.05
C ARG A 278 7.43 13.88 -19.33
N THR A 279 8.12 12.75 -19.55
CA THR A 279 8.90 12.50 -20.76
C THR A 279 8.14 11.67 -21.79
N GLY A 280 7.23 10.80 -21.33
CA GLY A 280 6.48 9.85 -22.14
C GLY A 280 7.25 8.57 -22.45
N TYR A 281 8.42 8.34 -21.84
CA TYR A 281 9.29 7.20 -22.10
C TYR A 281 9.45 6.31 -20.86
N PRO A 282 9.70 5.00 -21.04
CA PRO A 282 10.15 4.12 -19.97
C PRO A 282 11.40 4.67 -19.28
N VAL A 283 11.40 4.62 -17.94
CA VAL A 283 12.52 5.14 -17.14
C VAL A 283 13.81 4.36 -17.39
N GLN A 284 14.93 5.06 -17.31
CA GLN A 284 16.28 4.54 -17.58
C GLN A 284 17.25 5.11 -16.54
N HIS A 285 17.23 4.57 -15.33
CA HIS A 285 18.12 4.96 -14.23
C HIS A 285 18.47 3.75 -13.36
N SER A 286 19.34 3.96 -12.37
CA SER A 286 19.91 2.90 -11.52
C SER A 286 18.91 2.26 -10.57
N LEU A 287 17.80 2.92 -10.20
CA LEU A 287 16.83 2.38 -9.24
C LEU A 287 16.10 1.18 -9.85
N LEU A 288 16.20 0.03 -9.19
CA LEU A 288 15.67 -1.25 -9.63
C LEU A 288 14.38 -1.64 -8.91
N SER A 289 14.28 -1.29 -7.62
CA SER A 289 13.14 -1.57 -6.77
C SER A 289 12.99 -0.51 -5.69
N ALA A 290 11.76 -0.13 -5.40
CA ALA A 290 11.38 0.76 -4.32
C ALA A 290 10.32 0.07 -3.46
N THR A 291 10.67 -0.27 -2.22
CA THR A 291 9.74 -0.70 -1.18
C THR A 291 9.47 0.48 -0.28
N VAL A 292 8.21 0.84 -0.12
CA VAL A 292 7.76 1.96 0.72
C VAL A 292 6.86 1.44 1.82
N LEU A 293 7.07 1.93 3.04
CA LEU A 293 6.20 1.72 4.19
C LEU A 293 5.52 3.04 4.54
N ALA A 294 4.22 2.98 4.84
CA ALA A 294 3.39 4.11 5.23
C ALA A 294 2.28 3.65 6.18
N ASP A 295 1.47 4.60 6.67
CA ASP A 295 0.31 4.28 7.50
C ASP A 295 -0.84 3.65 6.68
N GLU A 296 -0.95 4.02 5.38
CA GLU A 296 -1.92 3.49 4.43
C GLU A 296 -1.22 2.86 3.23
N CYS A 297 -1.76 1.74 2.72
CA CYS A 297 -1.16 0.97 1.64
C CYS A 297 -1.31 1.68 0.29
N ALA A 298 -2.41 2.40 0.06
CA ALA A 298 -2.58 3.22 -1.13
C ALA A 298 -1.48 4.28 -1.25
N MET A 299 -1.10 4.90 -0.13
CA MET A 299 0.02 5.85 -0.06
C MET A 299 1.34 5.15 -0.39
N ALA A 300 1.62 4.01 0.25
CA ALA A 300 2.84 3.23 -0.01
C ALA A 300 2.96 2.81 -1.49
N ASP A 301 1.86 2.33 -2.12
CA ASP A 301 1.79 1.89 -3.52
C ASP A 301 2.07 3.07 -4.48
N ALA A 302 1.41 4.22 -4.25
CA ALA A 302 1.61 5.42 -5.06
C ALA A 302 3.05 5.95 -4.98
N TYR A 303 3.62 6.06 -3.77
CA TYR A 303 5.01 6.55 -3.63
C TYR A 303 6.05 5.53 -4.12
N ALA A 304 5.82 4.23 -3.95
CA ALA A 304 6.70 3.22 -4.53
C ALA A 304 6.80 3.37 -6.06
N THR A 305 5.67 3.57 -6.73
CA THR A 305 5.64 3.85 -8.18
C THR A 305 6.29 5.20 -8.51
N ALA A 306 5.99 6.26 -7.74
CA ALA A 306 6.60 7.58 -7.94
C ALA A 306 8.13 7.51 -7.83
N PHE A 307 8.67 6.81 -6.84
CA PHE A 307 10.13 6.66 -6.67
C PHE A 307 10.76 5.93 -7.85
N MET A 308 10.07 4.88 -8.38
CA MET A 308 10.52 4.21 -9.61
C MET A 308 10.54 5.14 -10.82
N VAL A 309 9.73 6.20 -10.85
CA VAL A 309 9.79 7.23 -11.91
C VAL A 309 10.85 8.28 -11.61
N MET A 310 10.99 8.69 -10.35
CA MET A 310 11.90 9.76 -9.93
C MET A 310 13.38 9.36 -9.98
N GLY A 311 13.68 8.09 -9.72
CA GLY A 311 15.03 7.59 -9.49
C GLY A 311 15.54 7.86 -8.08
N LEU A 312 16.74 7.31 -7.78
CA LEU A 312 17.28 7.22 -6.43
C LEU A 312 17.43 8.57 -5.73
N ASP A 313 18.08 9.54 -6.36
CA ASP A 313 18.44 10.80 -5.70
C ASP A 313 17.20 11.63 -5.36
N ARG A 314 16.28 11.78 -6.33
CA ARG A 314 15.03 12.53 -6.07
C ARG A 314 14.09 11.82 -5.08
N ALA A 315 14.11 10.47 -5.04
CA ALA A 315 13.38 9.73 -4.02
C ALA A 315 13.94 10.01 -2.61
N LYS A 316 15.27 10.07 -2.45
CA LYS A 316 15.93 10.44 -1.20
C LYS A 316 15.59 11.87 -0.79
N ASP A 317 15.67 12.83 -1.72
CA ASP A 317 15.34 14.23 -1.45
C ASP A 317 13.89 14.38 -0.95
N LEU A 318 12.95 13.65 -1.54
CA LEU A 318 11.55 13.66 -1.08
C LEU A 318 11.43 13.07 0.34
N LEU A 319 12.07 11.94 0.61
CA LEU A 319 12.04 11.26 1.92
C LEU A 319 12.65 12.11 3.06
N GLU A 320 13.54 13.06 2.76
CA GLU A 320 14.04 14.02 3.76
C GLU A 320 12.93 14.90 4.34
N HIS A 321 11.86 15.14 3.56
CA HIS A 321 10.74 16.01 3.90
C HIS A 321 9.47 15.26 4.32
N HIS A 322 9.41 13.93 4.07
CA HIS A 322 8.27 13.05 4.33
C HIS A 322 8.66 11.95 5.31
N LYS A 323 8.76 12.30 6.60
CA LYS A 323 9.18 11.38 7.67
C LYS A 323 8.14 10.30 8.01
N GLU A 324 6.91 10.47 7.58
CA GLU A 324 5.84 9.46 7.64
C GLU A 324 6.07 8.30 6.67
N LEU A 325 6.91 8.49 5.64
CA LEU A 325 7.31 7.46 4.70
C LEU A 325 8.65 6.86 5.10
N MET A 326 8.72 5.52 5.08
CA MET A 326 9.98 4.79 5.19
C MET A 326 10.24 4.04 3.89
N ALA A 327 11.51 3.92 3.47
CA ALA A 327 11.81 3.28 2.20
C ALA A 327 13.04 2.39 2.25
N TYR A 328 12.97 1.27 1.50
CA TYR A 328 14.06 0.37 1.19
C TYR A 328 14.26 0.37 -0.34
N LEU A 329 15.33 0.99 -0.80
CA LEU A 329 15.60 1.21 -2.23
C LEU A 329 16.75 0.32 -2.68
N ILE A 330 16.54 -0.49 -3.72
CA ILE A 330 17.56 -1.33 -4.33
C ILE A 330 17.95 -0.70 -5.67
N TYR A 331 19.22 -0.48 -5.89
CA TYR A 331 19.73 0.16 -7.11
C TYR A 331 21.02 -0.51 -7.61
N ALA A 332 21.37 -0.29 -8.87
CA ALA A 332 22.66 -0.64 -9.44
C ALA A 332 23.68 0.48 -9.14
N ASP A 333 24.81 0.15 -8.56
CA ASP A 333 25.92 1.07 -8.33
C ASP A 333 26.69 1.39 -9.63
N GLU A 334 27.77 2.14 -9.55
CA GLU A 334 28.61 2.52 -10.70
C GLU A 334 29.27 1.31 -11.39
N ASN A 335 29.42 0.18 -10.69
CA ASN A 335 29.95 -1.07 -11.24
C ASN A 335 28.85 -1.99 -11.79
N GLY A 336 27.58 -1.61 -11.64
CA GLY A 336 26.43 -2.43 -12.00
C GLY A 336 26.04 -3.47 -10.94
N GLU A 337 26.66 -3.43 -9.74
CA GLU A 337 26.34 -4.32 -8.63
C GLU A 337 25.12 -3.80 -7.83
N TYR A 338 24.41 -4.73 -7.18
CA TYR A 338 23.27 -4.36 -6.36
C TYR A 338 23.69 -3.67 -5.07
N ALA A 339 23.23 -2.45 -4.89
CA ALA A 339 23.38 -1.68 -3.67
C ALA A 339 22.01 -1.36 -3.06
N VAL A 340 22.00 -1.05 -1.76
CA VAL A 340 20.78 -0.77 -0.99
C VAL A 340 20.93 0.57 -0.29
N TRP A 341 19.84 1.31 -0.24
CA TRP A 341 19.67 2.46 0.61
C TRP A 341 18.38 2.32 1.42
N CYS A 342 18.47 2.57 2.73
CA CYS A 342 17.32 2.61 3.64
C CYS A 342 17.12 4.02 4.15
N SER A 343 15.87 4.44 4.34
CA SER A 343 15.59 5.65 5.09
C SER A 343 16.01 5.49 6.55
N PRO A 344 16.47 6.57 7.22
CA PRO A 344 16.91 6.50 8.63
C PRO A 344 15.81 5.97 9.57
N GLU A 345 14.57 6.32 9.32
CA GLU A 345 13.40 5.89 10.09
C GLU A 345 13.18 4.37 9.99
N LEU A 346 13.46 3.76 8.82
CA LEU A 346 13.38 2.32 8.64
C LEU A 346 14.52 1.60 9.36
N GLU A 347 15.74 2.11 9.28
CA GLU A 347 16.89 1.54 9.99
C GLU A 347 16.70 1.55 11.50
N GLU A 348 16.09 2.59 12.05
CA GLU A 348 15.78 2.70 13.48
C GLU A 348 14.68 1.71 13.90
N SER A 349 13.70 1.44 13.05
CA SER A 349 12.59 0.53 13.34
C SER A 349 13.01 -0.95 13.32
N GLU A 350 14.12 -1.29 12.64
CA GLU A 350 14.63 -2.66 12.53
C GLU A 350 15.65 -3.02 13.62
N ARG A 351 16.10 -2.05 14.44
CA ARG A 351 16.98 -2.26 15.61
C ARG A 351 16.22 -2.70 16.85
#